data_afbf2f0771d2c2c50912bea4b5e4cab6
#
_entry.id   afbf2f0771d2c2c50912bea4b5e4cab6
#
_cell.length_a   1.000
_cell.length_b   1.000
_cell.length_c   1.000
_cell.angle_alpha   90.00
_cell.angle_beta   90.00
_cell.angle_gamma   90.00
#
_symmetry.space_group_name_H-M   'P 1'
#
loop_
_entity.id
_entity.type
_entity.pdbx_description
1 polymer ?
#
loop_
_entity_poly.entity_id
_entity_poly.type
_entity_poly.pdbx_seq_one_letter_code
_entity_poly.pdbx_strand_id
1 'polypeptide(L)'
;VGEPTSVALVQTNIMQTLKWDPRWLQRWLNENLEWTTQTADAALTVFPEVALPLWVEDLPQGYLEALEAPAKAQGHDVLIGALVQNTELVATHKRAIHNAAISLGAHPGQQYAKNHLVPFGEFSPPFFAWFYRFANIPMSNQTPGGNKQAPLVLGGQKVAVNICYEDAFGAELIHAVPESTVMLNLSNLAWFGNSAAQPQHLQIAQARALEAGRPMLRATNTGMTAYINPQGEVLAQLP
;
A
#
# COMPACT_ATOMS: atom_id res chain seq x y z
N VAL A 1 -16.68 2.77 -20.67
CA VAL A 1 -16.64 1.42 -20.10
C VAL A 1 -15.48 0.73 -20.82
N GLY A 2 -14.38 0.49 -20.09
CA GLY A 2 -13.18 -0.17 -20.63
C GLY A 2 -13.28 -1.69 -20.61
N GLU A 3 -12.24 -2.37 -21.11
CA GLU A 3 -12.12 -3.81 -21.01
C GLU A 3 -11.95 -4.25 -19.55
N PRO A 4 -12.52 -5.40 -19.15
CA PRO A 4 -12.34 -5.95 -17.81
C PRO A 4 -10.86 -6.26 -17.54
N THR A 5 -10.37 -5.89 -16.36
CA THR A 5 -9.01 -6.17 -15.92
C THR A 5 -9.06 -7.17 -14.76
N SER A 6 -8.32 -8.25 -14.86
CA SER A 6 -8.17 -9.21 -13.75
C SER A 6 -7.23 -8.65 -12.69
N VAL A 7 -7.67 -8.69 -11.41
CA VAL A 7 -6.88 -8.19 -10.29
C VAL A 7 -6.83 -9.23 -9.18
N ALA A 8 -5.64 -9.51 -8.67
CA ALA A 8 -5.43 -10.30 -7.47
C ALA A 8 -5.10 -9.38 -6.29
N LEU A 9 -5.90 -9.44 -5.23
CA LEU A 9 -5.65 -8.70 -3.98
C LEU A 9 -5.10 -9.67 -2.94
N VAL A 10 -3.87 -9.44 -2.49
CA VAL A 10 -3.20 -10.30 -1.52
C VAL A 10 -3.50 -9.82 -0.11
N GLN A 11 -3.93 -10.73 0.77
CA GLN A 11 -4.08 -10.50 2.20
C GLN A 11 -3.04 -11.31 2.95
N THR A 12 -2.03 -10.63 3.51
CA THR A 12 -0.86 -11.31 4.08
C THR A 12 -1.08 -11.87 5.48
N ASN A 13 -2.05 -11.34 6.24
CA ASN A 13 -2.42 -11.79 7.60
C ASN A 13 -1.25 -11.87 8.60
N ILE A 14 -0.26 -11.01 8.45
CA ILE A 14 0.89 -10.96 9.34
C ILE A 14 0.53 -10.18 10.61
N MET A 15 0.65 -10.84 11.77
CA MET A 15 0.46 -10.15 13.07
C MET A 15 1.49 -9.05 13.25
N GLN A 16 1.07 -7.90 13.79
CA GLN A 16 1.93 -6.73 13.99
C GLN A 16 3.18 -7.05 14.83
N THR A 17 3.05 -7.91 15.84
CA THR A 17 4.16 -8.33 16.71
C THR A 17 5.23 -9.17 16.01
N LEU A 18 4.87 -9.84 14.93
CA LEU A 18 5.78 -10.70 14.16
C LEU A 18 6.37 -10.01 12.93
N LYS A 19 5.73 -8.95 12.46
CA LYS A 19 6.09 -8.27 11.22
C LYS A 19 7.53 -7.80 11.18
N TRP A 20 8.03 -7.30 12.31
CA TRP A 20 9.37 -6.72 12.46
C TRP A 20 10.36 -7.65 13.18
N ASP A 21 9.98 -8.87 13.47
CA ASP A 21 10.85 -9.84 14.11
C ASP A 21 11.80 -10.47 13.07
N PRO A 22 13.14 -10.28 13.18
CA PRO A 22 14.10 -10.77 12.21
C PRO A 22 14.03 -12.29 11.97
N ARG A 23 13.53 -13.06 12.96
CA ARG A 23 13.38 -14.52 12.85
C ARG A 23 12.34 -14.93 11.83
N TRP A 24 11.39 -14.04 11.52
CA TRP A 24 10.29 -14.29 10.58
C TRP A 24 10.52 -13.65 9.22
N LEU A 25 11.52 -12.77 9.10
CA LEU A 25 11.78 -11.99 7.88
C LEU A 25 11.87 -12.87 6.62
N GLN A 26 12.71 -13.90 6.66
CA GLN A 26 12.89 -14.80 5.50
C GLN A 26 11.58 -15.47 5.08
N ARG A 27 10.74 -15.80 6.04
CA ARG A 27 9.42 -16.38 5.78
C ARG A 27 8.53 -15.38 5.03
N TRP A 28 8.45 -14.13 5.51
CA TRP A 28 7.62 -13.11 4.84
C TRP A 28 8.10 -12.81 3.42
N LEU A 29 9.41 -12.76 3.21
CA LEU A 29 9.98 -12.59 1.88
C LEU A 29 9.64 -13.77 0.96
N ASN A 30 9.73 -14.99 1.44
CA ASN A 30 9.38 -16.20 0.66
C ASN A 30 7.87 -16.23 0.35
N GLU A 31 7.01 -15.94 1.31
CA GLU A 31 5.56 -15.90 1.09
C GLU A 31 5.17 -14.86 0.02
N ASN A 32 5.82 -13.70 -0.03
CA ASN A 32 5.59 -12.72 -1.10
C ASN A 32 5.97 -13.28 -2.48
N LEU A 33 7.09 -14.03 -2.61
CA LEU A 33 7.48 -14.70 -3.86
C LEU A 33 6.47 -15.78 -4.27
N GLU A 34 5.95 -16.52 -3.31
CA GLU A 34 4.92 -17.53 -3.56
C GLU A 34 3.63 -16.87 -4.07
N TRP A 35 3.19 -15.78 -3.44
CA TRP A 35 2.00 -15.03 -3.86
C TRP A 35 2.14 -14.50 -5.29
N THR A 36 3.27 -13.87 -5.66
CA THR A 36 3.46 -13.38 -7.04
C THR A 36 3.45 -14.51 -8.07
N THR A 37 3.94 -15.69 -7.71
CA THR A 37 3.88 -16.87 -8.56
C THR A 37 2.45 -17.36 -8.73
N GLN A 38 1.68 -17.44 -7.64
CA GLN A 38 0.29 -17.93 -7.66
C GLN A 38 -0.67 -16.98 -8.38
N THR A 39 -0.36 -15.70 -8.41
CA THR A 39 -1.21 -14.65 -8.99
C THR A 39 -0.69 -14.12 -10.32
N ALA A 40 0.31 -14.77 -10.92
CA ALA A 40 0.97 -14.30 -12.16
C ALA A 40 0.01 -14.13 -13.34
N ASP A 41 -1.12 -14.84 -13.37
CA ASP A 41 -2.15 -14.74 -14.43
C ASP A 41 -3.02 -13.47 -14.30
N ALA A 42 -3.01 -12.80 -13.14
CA ALA A 42 -3.73 -11.54 -12.97
C ALA A 42 -2.98 -10.39 -13.65
N ALA A 43 -3.69 -9.54 -14.38
CA ALA A 43 -3.11 -8.36 -15.02
C ALA A 43 -2.48 -7.38 -14.01
N LEU A 44 -2.97 -7.40 -12.77
CA LEU A 44 -2.42 -6.65 -11.66
C LEU A 44 -2.52 -7.46 -10.36
N THR A 45 -1.39 -7.69 -9.70
CA THR A 45 -1.32 -8.23 -8.34
C THR A 45 -1.03 -7.10 -7.35
N VAL A 46 -1.82 -6.99 -6.28
CA VAL A 46 -1.68 -5.93 -5.28
C VAL A 46 -1.42 -6.50 -3.91
N PHE A 47 -0.32 -6.07 -3.31
CA PHE A 47 0.04 -6.36 -1.93
C PHE A 47 -0.36 -5.22 -0.99
N PRO A 48 -0.58 -5.50 0.30
CA PRO A 48 -0.95 -4.48 1.28
C PRO A 48 0.18 -3.51 1.63
N GLU A 49 -0.15 -2.54 2.47
CA GLU A 49 0.77 -1.56 3.05
C GLU A 49 1.93 -2.24 3.78
N VAL A 50 3.17 -1.80 3.46
CA VAL A 50 4.42 -2.33 4.03
C VAL A 50 4.45 -3.86 4.02
N ALA A 51 4.12 -4.47 2.87
CA ALA A 51 4.23 -5.92 2.69
C ALA A 51 5.70 -6.38 2.68
N LEU A 52 6.63 -5.47 2.37
CA LEU A 52 8.06 -5.67 2.54
C LEU A 52 8.48 -5.11 3.91
N PRO A 53 8.80 -5.95 4.91
CA PRO A 53 9.16 -5.52 6.25
C PRO A 53 10.65 -5.12 6.37
N LEU A 54 11.19 -4.55 5.32
CA LEU A 54 12.53 -3.98 5.20
C LEU A 54 12.46 -2.72 4.35
N TRP A 55 13.51 -1.93 4.44
CA TRP A 55 13.78 -0.90 3.43
C TRP A 55 14.03 -1.55 2.09
N VAL A 56 13.56 -0.93 1.02
CA VAL A 56 13.84 -1.46 -0.34
C VAL A 56 15.34 -1.60 -0.58
N GLU A 57 16.12 -0.66 -0.05
CA GLU A 57 17.58 -0.62 -0.16
C GLU A 57 18.30 -1.70 0.65
N ASP A 58 17.63 -2.27 1.65
CA ASP A 58 18.17 -3.32 2.54
C ASP A 58 17.68 -4.73 2.11
N LEU A 59 16.90 -4.84 1.05
CA LEU A 59 16.44 -6.13 0.53
C LEU A 59 17.61 -6.95 -0.03
N PRO A 60 17.56 -8.28 0.02
CA PRO A 60 18.55 -9.13 -0.64
C PRO A 60 18.70 -8.79 -2.11
N GLN A 61 19.94 -8.79 -2.61
CA GLN A 61 20.21 -8.54 -4.03
C GLN A 61 19.41 -9.50 -4.92
N GLY A 62 18.76 -8.96 -5.94
CA GLY A 62 17.93 -9.73 -6.88
C GLY A 62 16.55 -10.09 -6.35
N TYR A 63 16.18 -9.66 -5.14
CA TYR A 63 14.88 -10.01 -4.57
C TYR A 63 13.71 -9.35 -5.32
N LEU A 64 13.80 -8.07 -5.65
CA LEU A 64 12.74 -7.38 -6.42
C LEU A 64 12.59 -7.95 -7.82
N GLU A 65 13.70 -8.31 -8.47
CA GLU A 65 13.72 -8.98 -9.77
C GLU A 65 13.05 -10.36 -9.69
N ALA A 66 13.31 -11.12 -8.63
CA ALA A 66 12.65 -12.41 -8.41
C ALA A 66 11.13 -12.24 -8.13
N LEU A 67 10.75 -11.19 -7.39
CA LEU A 67 9.37 -10.88 -7.06
C LEU A 67 8.56 -10.49 -8.32
N GLU A 68 9.14 -9.70 -9.23
CA GLU A 68 8.45 -9.26 -10.44
C GLU A 68 8.41 -10.33 -11.55
N ALA A 69 9.37 -11.25 -11.56
CA ALA A 69 9.60 -12.15 -12.69
C ALA A 69 8.35 -12.94 -13.16
N PRO A 70 7.50 -13.53 -12.28
CA PRO A 70 6.32 -14.25 -12.71
C PRO A 70 5.31 -13.37 -13.45
N ALA A 71 5.01 -12.20 -12.93
CA ALA A 71 4.08 -11.25 -13.55
C ALA A 71 4.67 -10.65 -14.83
N LYS A 72 5.93 -10.25 -14.80
CA LYS A 72 6.65 -9.68 -15.94
C LYS A 72 6.70 -10.62 -17.15
N ALA A 73 6.86 -11.91 -16.92
CA ALA A 73 6.83 -12.92 -17.97
C ALA A 73 5.48 -13.00 -18.71
N GLN A 74 4.39 -12.59 -18.06
CA GLN A 74 3.04 -12.51 -18.63
C GLN A 74 2.68 -11.11 -19.16
N GLY A 75 3.58 -10.13 -19.03
CA GLY A 75 3.28 -8.73 -19.35
C GLY A 75 2.35 -8.05 -18.33
N HIS A 76 2.32 -8.53 -17.09
CA HIS A 76 1.46 -8.09 -16.01
C HIS A 76 2.24 -7.25 -14.96
N ASP A 77 1.51 -6.59 -14.08
CA ASP A 77 2.04 -5.69 -13.07
C ASP A 77 1.88 -6.22 -11.65
N VAL A 78 2.79 -5.81 -10.77
CA VAL A 78 2.69 -5.96 -9.31
C VAL A 78 2.77 -4.60 -8.66
N LEU A 79 1.89 -4.31 -7.71
CA LEU A 79 1.98 -3.16 -6.82
C LEU A 79 2.17 -3.64 -5.39
N ILE A 80 3.22 -3.21 -4.73
CA ILE A 80 3.57 -3.66 -3.38
C ILE A 80 3.87 -2.50 -2.44
N GLY A 81 3.30 -2.57 -1.23
CA GLY A 81 3.61 -1.62 -0.16
C GLY A 81 5.01 -1.84 0.40
N ALA A 82 5.81 -0.78 0.45
CA ALA A 82 7.22 -0.82 0.83
C ALA A 82 7.64 0.45 1.57
N LEU A 83 8.76 0.36 2.29
CA LEU A 83 9.47 1.51 2.84
C LEU A 83 10.61 1.89 1.90
N VAL A 84 10.58 3.13 1.40
CA VAL A 84 11.54 3.63 0.41
C VAL A 84 12.30 4.82 0.96
N GLN A 85 13.60 4.87 0.73
CA GLN A 85 14.43 6.00 1.11
C GLN A 85 14.20 7.18 0.15
N ASN A 86 13.99 8.37 0.68
CA ASN A 86 13.97 9.59 -0.15
C ASN A 86 15.39 10.08 -0.39
N THR A 87 15.93 9.79 -1.56
CA THR A 87 17.30 10.13 -1.92
C THR A 87 17.57 11.64 -2.02
N GLU A 88 16.55 12.46 -2.31
CA GLU A 88 16.71 13.93 -2.39
C GLU A 88 16.94 14.55 -1.01
N LEU A 89 16.39 13.96 0.05
CA LEU A 89 16.55 14.43 1.42
C LEU A 89 17.76 13.81 2.16
N VAL A 90 18.34 12.75 1.63
CA VAL A 90 19.59 12.14 2.19
C VAL A 90 20.74 13.15 2.19
N ALA A 91 20.79 14.07 1.24
CA ALA A 91 21.77 15.14 1.19
C ALA A 91 21.71 16.09 2.42
N THR A 92 20.61 16.08 3.18
CA THR A 92 20.42 16.93 4.38
C THR A 92 20.65 16.20 5.71
N HIS A 93 21.29 15.03 5.71
CA HIS A 93 21.63 14.21 6.89
C HIS A 93 20.45 13.65 7.70
N LYS A 94 19.24 13.68 7.18
CA LYS A 94 18.08 12.97 7.77
C LYS A 94 17.68 11.83 6.84
N ARG A 95 17.62 10.62 7.37
CA ARG A 95 16.96 9.50 6.66
C ARG A 95 15.49 9.90 6.45
N ALA A 96 15.19 10.39 5.27
CA ALA A 96 13.81 10.63 4.89
C ALA A 96 13.25 9.35 4.31
N ILE A 97 12.14 8.90 4.87
CA ILE A 97 11.52 7.62 4.60
C ILE A 97 10.13 7.88 4.08
N HIS A 98 9.77 7.24 2.98
CA HIS A 98 8.40 7.17 2.51
C HIS A 98 7.80 5.79 2.81
N ASN A 99 6.59 5.78 3.36
CA ASN A 99 5.68 4.67 3.22
C ASN A 99 5.09 4.76 1.81
N ALA A 100 5.38 3.81 0.97
CA ALA A 100 5.11 3.90 -0.46
C ALA A 100 4.48 2.62 -1.02
N ALA A 101 3.82 2.77 -2.15
CA ALA A 101 3.46 1.68 -3.06
C ALA A 101 4.37 1.78 -4.29
N ILE A 102 5.10 0.73 -4.61
CA ILE A 102 6.01 0.66 -5.75
C ILE A 102 5.51 -0.33 -6.78
N SER A 103 5.66 0.02 -8.07
CA SER A 103 5.30 -0.86 -9.18
C SER A 103 6.49 -1.70 -9.63
N LEU A 104 6.19 -2.96 -9.93
CA LEU A 104 7.10 -3.96 -10.49
C LEU A 104 6.39 -4.65 -11.68
N GLY A 105 7.12 -5.44 -12.46
CA GLY A 105 6.54 -6.20 -13.56
C GLY A 105 6.65 -5.51 -14.91
N ALA A 106 5.55 -5.37 -15.64
CA ALA A 106 5.52 -4.81 -17.00
C ALA A 106 5.77 -3.30 -17.02
N HIS A 107 5.30 -2.57 -16.01
CA HIS A 107 5.43 -1.11 -15.88
C HIS A 107 6.14 -0.74 -14.56
N PRO A 108 7.43 -1.10 -14.40
CA PRO A 108 8.17 -0.88 -13.16
C PRO A 108 8.54 0.59 -12.97
N GLY A 109 8.99 0.92 -11.74
CA GLY A 109 9.57 2.22 -11.43
C GLY A 109 8.57 3.35 -11.17
N GLN A 110 7.26 3.06 -11.14
CA GLN A 110 6.27 4.00 -10.67
C GLN A 110 6.11 3.89 -9.15
N GLN A 111 5.81 4.99 -8.50
CA GLN A 111 5.67 5.05 -7.05
C GLN A 111 4.57 6.02 -6.64
N TYR A 112 3.83 5.63 -5.61
CA TYR A 112 3.01 6.52 -4.81
C TYR A 112 3.57 6.56 -3.38
N ALA A 113 3.85 7.72 -2.84
CA ALA A 113 4.29 7.90 -1.47
C ALA A 113 3.17 8.48 -0.61
N LYS A 114 2.90 7.85 0.54
CA LYS A 114 1.86 8.29 1.47
C LYS A 114 2.03 9.76 1.82
N ASN A 115 0.97 10.54 1.65
CA ASN A 115 0.97 11.96 1.92
C ASN A 115 0.43 12.28 3.32
N HIS A 116 -0.71 11.69 3.71
CA HIS A 116 -1.32 11.92 5.00
C HIS A 116 -0.80 10.93 6.04
N LEU A 117 0.20 11.38 6.82
CA LEU A 117 0.86 10.56 7.83
C LEU A 117 0.05 10.52 9.13
N VAL A 118 0.08 9.36 9.79
CA VAL A 118 -0.59 9.16 11.09
C VAL A 118 0.20 9.85 12.20
N PRO A 119 -0.38 10.85 12.90
CA PRO A 119 0.26 11.46 14.05
C PRO A 119 0.59 10.42 15.12
N PHE A 120 1.74 10.56 15.76
CA PHE A 120 2.26 9.65 16.80
C PHE A 120 2.59 8.22 16.35
N GLY A 121 2.22 7.80 15.13
CA GLY A 121 2.58 6.51 14.54
C GLY A 121 3.71 6.65 13.51
N GLU A 122 3.54 7.55 12.56
CA GLU A 122 4.43 7.71 11.40
C GLU A 122 5.27 8.98 11.47
N PHE A 123 4.81 10.00 12.17
CA PHE A 123 5.60 11.20 12.44
C PHE A 123 5.38 11.73 13.86
N SER A 124 6.41 12.41 14.38
CA SER A 124 6.34 13.11 15.67
C SER A 124 5.87 14.55 15.46
N PRO A 125 4.71 14.95 15.99
CA PRO A 125 4.34 16.36 16.00
C PRO A 125 5.40 17.23 16.71
N PRO A 126 5.59 18.48 16.29
CA PRO A 126 6.49 19.41 16.99
C PRO A 126 6.18 19.44 18.50
N PHE A 127 7.21 19.49 19.33
CA PHE A 127 7.17 19.48 20.80
C PHE A 127 6.93 18.11 21.49
N PHE A 128 6.60 17.02 20.78
CA PHE A 128 6.38 15.70 21.38
C PHE A 128 7.55 14.70 21.17
N ALA A 129 8.69 15.13 20.66
CA ALA A 129 9.86 14.28 20.42
C ALA A 129 10.36 13.54 21.69
N TRP A 130 10.10 14.07 22.89
CA TRP A 130 10.43 13.43 24.17
C TRP A 130 9.62 12.15 24.42
N PHE A 131 8.36 12.09 23.96
CA PHE A 131 7.48 10.93 24.13
C PHE A 131 8.01 9.71 23.36
N TYR A 132 8.55 9.92 22.16
CA TYR A 132 9.09 8.84 21.33
C TYR A 132 10.35 8.19 21.92
N ARG A 133 11.10 8.92 22.75
CA ARG A 133 12.27 8.36 23.46
C ARG A 133 11.86 7.30 24.48
N PHE A 134 10.63 7.34 24.96
CA PHE A 134 10.07 6.37 25.90
C PHE A 134 9.25 5.27 25.21
N ALA A 135 8.60 5.55 24.11
CA ALA A 135 7.64 4.64 23.48
C ALA A 135 8.28 3.66 22.49
N ASN A 136 9.55 3.88 22.09
CA ASN A 136 10.31 3.03 21.14
C ASN A 136 9.49 2.56 19.92
N ILE A 137 8.73 3.50 19.29
CA ILE A 137 7.85 3.20 18.17
C ILE A 137 8.71 3.08 16.92
N PRO A 138 8.78 1.91 16.27
CA PRO A 138 9.47 1.77 15.01
C PRO A 138 8.80 2.65 13.93
N MET A 139 9.61 3.31 13.08
CA MET A 139 9.14 4.08 11.91
C MET A 139 8.60 5.51 12.16
N SER A 140 8.93 6.15 13.27
CA SER A 140 8.39 7.48 13.66
C SER A 140 8.97 8.70 12.91
N ASN A 141 9.64 8.54 11.76
CA ASN A 141 10.26 9.64 11.00
C ASN A 141 9.98 9.52 9.50
N GLN A 142 8.73 9.27 9.14
CA GLN A 142 8.32 9.24 7.74
C GLN A 142 8.17 10.66 7.18
N THR A 143 8.35 10.79 5.87
CA THR A 143 8.19 12.04 5.12
C THR A 143 6.99 11.92 4.20
N PRO A 144 6.08 12.90 4.16
CA PRO A 144 4.95 12.89 3.22
C PRO A 144 5.43 12.97 1.77
N GLY A 145 4.72 12.27 0.87
CA GLY A 145 5.02 12.22 -0.56
C GLY A 145 4.51 13.41 -1.38
N GLY A 146 3.72 14.29 -0.74
CA GLY A 146 3.05 15.40 -1.43
C GLY A 146 1.65 15.04 -1.93
N ASN A 147 0.78 16.04 -2.00
CA ASN A 147 -0.66 15.87 -2.25
C ASN A 147 -1.07 15.84 -3.73
N LYS A 148 -0.13 15.99 -4.66
CA LYS A 148 -0.39 15.99 -6.11
C LYS A 148 0.44 14.92 -6.79
N GLN A 149 0.07 13.67 -6.57
CA GLN A 149 0.69 12.53 -7.23
C GLN A 149 -0.25 12.01 -8.33
N ALA A 150 0.30 11.78 -9.52
CA ALA A 150 -0.47 11.26 -10.64
C ALA A 150 -0.90 9.80 -10.40
N PRO A 151 -2.02 9.35 -10.97
CA PRO A 151 -2.37 7.94 -10.98
C PRO A 151 -1.27 7.09 -11.61
N LEU A 152 -1.03 5.91 -11.07
CA LEU A 152 -0.11 4.93 -11.64
C LEU A 152 -0.79 4.21 -12.83
N VAL A 153 -0.01 3.82 -13.83
CA VAL A 153 -0.50 3.04 -14.97
C VAL A 153 -0.16 1.57 -14.75
N LEU A 154 -1.15 0.76 -14.38
CA LEU A 154 -0.97 -0.64 -13.97
C LEU A 154 -2.12 -1.49 -14.51
N GLY A 155 -1.82 -2.67 -15.07
CA GLY A 155 -2.83 -3.58 -15.60
C GLY A 155 -3.74 -2.93 -16.65
N GLY A 156 -3.23 -1.98 -17.43
CA GLY A 156 -4.01 -1.22 -18.41
C GLY A 156 -4.96 -0.17 -17.81
N GLN A 157 -4.89 0.07 -16.49
CA GLN A 157 -5.74 1.03 -15.78
C GLN A 157 -4.92 2.21 -15.24
N LYS A 158 -5.58 3.36 -15.06
CA LYS A 158 -5.05 4.50 -14.31
C LYS A 158 -5.50 4.40 -12.85
N VAL A 159 -4.59 4.05 -11.97
CA VAL A 159 -4.85 3.67 -10.59
C VAL A 159 -4.54 4.84 -9.65
N ALA A 160 -5.56 5.43 -9.04
CA ALA A 160 -5.39 6.41 -7.97
C ALA A 160 -5.11 5.66 -6.66
N VAL A 161 -3.83 5.63 -6.28
CA VAL A 161 -3.37 4.94 -5.07
C VAL A 161 -3.55 5.84 -3.85
N ASN A 162 -3.92 5.24 -2.72
CA ASN A 162 -3.87 5.82 -1.38
C ASN A 162 -3.48 4.76 -0.37
N ILE A 163 -2.90 5.17 0.75
CA ILE A 163 -2.35 4.23 1.74
C ILE A 163 -3.03 4.42 3.10
N CYS A 164 -3.58 3.30 3.61
CA CYS A 164 -4.19 3.21 4.92
C CYS A 164 -5.35 4.22 5.07
N TYR A 165 -5.33 5.03 6.11
CA TYR A 165 -6.44 5.92 6.44
C TYR A 165 -6.52 7.20 5.58
N GLU A 166 -5.69 7.33 4.56
CA GLU A 166 -5.81 8.41 3.56
C GLU A 166 -7.18 8.43 2.89
N ASP A 167 -7.86 7.29 2.79
CA ASP A 167 -9.23 7.21 2.27
C ASP A 167 -10.27 7.97 3.12
N ALA A 168 -9.93 8.36 4.35
CA ALA A 168 -10.74 9.28 5.15
C ALA A 168 -10.68 10.74 4.65
N PHE A 169 -9.68 11.12 3.85
CA PHE A 169 -9.41 12.50 3.42
C PHE A 169 -9.78 12.71 1.94
N GLY A 170 -11.07 12.72 1.63
CA GLY A 170 -11.57 12.88 0.25
C GLY A 170 -11.03 14.12 -0.47
N ALA A 171 -10.79 15.22 0.23
CA ALA A 171 -10.22 16.43 -0.34
C ALA A 171 -8.78 16.27 -0.86
N GLU A 172 -8.03 15.28 -0.34
CA GLU A 172 -6.69 14.95 -0.84
C GLU A 172 -6.78 13.99 -2.01
N LEU A 173 -7.63 12.96 -1.91
CA LEU A 173 -7.79 11.94 -2.95
C LEU A 173 -8.38 12.49 -4.26
N ILE A 174 -9.22 13.52 -4.17
CA ILE A 174 -9.91 14.09 -5.34
C ILE A 174 -8.95 14.56 -6.42
N HIS A 175 -7.70 14.91 -6.09
CA HIS A 175 -6.73 15.39 -7.07
C HIS A 175 -6.35 14.34 -8.13
N ALA A 176 -6.30 13.06 -7.76
CA ALA A 176 -5.98 11.96 -8.67
C ALA A 176 -7.22 11.38 -9.38
N VAL A 177 -8.42 11.60 -8.84
CA VAL A 177 -9.67 10.98 -9.33
C VAL A 177 -10.03 11.35 -10.78
N PRO A 178 -9.90 12.61 -11.25
CA PRO A 178 -10.30 12.97 -12.62
C PRO A 178 -9.57 12.15 -13.69
N GLU A 179 -8.32 11.81 -13.46
CA GLU A 179 -7.50 11.06 -14.42
C GLU A 179 -7.55 9.55 -14.20
N SER A 180 -8.09 9.09 -13.06
CA SER A 180 -8.11 7.67 -12.69
C SER A 180 -9.31 6.92 -13.24
N THR A 181 -9.13 5.61 -13.46
CA THR A 181 -10.20 4.66 -13.79
C THR A 181 -10.64 3.85 -12.59
N VAL A 182 -9.75 3.67 -11.62
CA VAL A 182 -9.95 2.89 -10.38
C VAL A 182 -9.19 3.54 -9.23
N MET A 183 -9.73 3.44 -8.03
CA MET A 183 -9.04 3.79 -6.78
C MET A 183 -8.51 2.53 -6.12
N LEU A 184 -7.39 2.64 -5.43
CA LEU A 184 -6.75 1.52 -4.77
C LEU A 184 -6.21 1.94 -3.39
N ASN A 185 -6.65 1.25 -2.35
CA ASN A 185 -6.17 1.45 -0.99
C ASN A 185 -5.32 0.26 -0.53
N LEU A 186 -4.09 0.53 -0.07
CA LEU A 186 -3.23 -0.43 0.60
C LEU A 186 -3.26 -0.15 2.10
N SER A 187 -3.61 -1.15 2.93
CA SER A 187 -3.74 -0.92 4.37
C SER A 187 -3.09 -1.99 5.23
N ASN A 188 -2.69 -1.58 6.44
CA ASN A 188 -2.30 -2.48 7.51
C ASN A 188 -3.05 -2.12 8.79
N LEU A 189 -4.13 -2.85 9.07
CA LEU A 189 -4.97 -2.63 10.24
C LEU A 189 -4.62 -3.53 11.45
N ALA A 190 -3.46 -4.21 11.40
CA ALA A 190 -3.02 -5.11 12.48
C ALA A 190 -2.87 -4.41 13.85
N TRP A 191 -2.66 -3.11 13.85
CA TRP A 191 -2.61 -2.28 15.06
C TRP A 191 -3.91 -2.28 15.87
N PHE A 192 -5.04 -2.43 15.20
CA PHE A 192 -6.37 -2.33 15.80
C PHE A 192 -6.92 -3.68 16.26
N GLY A 193 -6.21 -4.79 15.98
CA GLY A 193 -6.68 -6.14 16.31
C GLY A 193 -8.08 -6.43 15.76
N ASN A 194 -8.81 -7.29 16.43
CA ASN A 194 -10.21 -7.60 16.08
C ASN A 194 -11.15 -6.56 16.72
N SER A 195 -11.24 -5.38 16.12
CA SER A 195 -12.04 -4.27 16.62
C SER A 195 -12.98 -3.73 15.54
N ALA A 196 -13.89 -2.82 15.93
CA ALA A 196 -14.80 -2.12 15.01
C ALA A 196 -14.07 -1.24 13.98
N ALA A 197 -12.76 -0.99 14.14
CA ALA A 197 -11.99 -0.19 13.21
C ALA A 197 -11.94 -0.80 11.81
N GLN A 198 -11.90 -2.14 11.69
CA GLN A 198 -11.86 -2.82 10.40
C GLN A 198 -13.13 -2.57 9.55
N PRO A 199 -14.36 -2.87 10.03
CA PRO A 199 -15.55 -2.56 9.26
C PRO A 199 -15.79 -1.07 9.07
N GLN A 200 -15.42 -0.22 10.03
CA GLN A 200 -15.51 1.24 9.86
C GLN A 200 -14.59 1.74 8.73
N HIS A 201 -13.40 1.20 8.62
CA HIS A 201 -12.48 1.57 7.55
C HIS A 201 -12.98 1.08 6.17
N LEU A 202 -13.66 -0.08 6.11
CA LEU A 202 -14.35 -0.51 4.89
C LEU A 202 -15.48 0.46 4.50
N GLN A 203 -16.28 0.94 5.47
CA GLN A 203 -17.34 1.93 5.20
C GLN A 203 -16.78 3.25 4.67
N ILE A 204 -15.61 3.70 5.14
CA ILE A 204 -14.92 4.88 4.60
C ILE A 204 -14.58 4.64 3.12
N ALA A 205 -14.02 3.50 2.76
CA ALA A 205 -13.71 3.16 1.38
C ALA A 205 -14.95 3.08 0.49
N GLN A 206 -16.09 2.56 1.01
CA GLN A 206 -17.37 2.57 0.30
C GLN A 206 -17.85 4.01 0.01
N ALA A 207 -17.74 4.91 1.00
CA ALA A 207 -18.07 6.31 0.83
C ALA A 207 -17.18 6.98 -0.22
N ARG A 208 -15.88 6.68 -0.24
CA ARG A 208 -14.94 7.21 -1.25
C ARG A 208 -15.27 6.71 -2.66
N ALA A 209 -15.59 5.43 -2.81
CA ALA A 209 -16.00 4.87 -4.10
C ALA A 209 -17.25 5.59 -4.64
N LEU A 210 -18.25 5.79 -3.77
CA LEU A 210 -19.49 6.49 -4.11
C LEU A 210 -19.25 7.96 -4.48
N GLU A 211 -18.51 8.71 -3.66
CA GLU A 211 -18.21 10.12 -3.90
C GLU A 211 -17.39 10.34 -5.19
N ALA A 212 -16.41 9.47 -5.43
CA ALA A 212 -15.54 9.56 -6.60
C ALA A 212 -16.21 9.05 -7.89
N GLY A 213 -17.29 8.26 -7.77
CA GLY A 213 -17.89 7.54 -8.90
C GLY A 213 -16.89 6.58 -9.55
N ARG A 214 -15.98 6.00 -8.78
CA ARG A 214 -14.93 5.07 -9.22
C ARG A 214 -14.94 3.81 -8.36
N PRO A 215 -14.67 2.63 -8.97
CA PRO A 215 -14.48 1.43 -8.16
C PRO A 215 -13.28 1.59 -7.23
N MET A 216 -13.33 0.94 -6.06
CA MET A 216 -12.25 0.91 -5.09
C MET A 216 -11.80 -0.52 -4.85
N LEU A 217 -10.51 -0.77 -5.02
CA LEU A 217 -9.82 -1.98 -4.61
C LEU A 217 -9.18 -1.75 -3.24
N ARG A 218 -9.25 -2.73 -2.35
CA ARG A 218 -8.58 -2.69 -1.04
C ARG A 218 -7.74 -3.93 -0.85
N ALA A 219 -6.44 -3.77 -0.68
CA ALA A 219 -5.52 -4.81 -0.24
C ALA A 219 -5.10 -4.55 1.21
N THR A 220 -5.41 -5.46 2.12
CA THR A 220 -5.13 -5.29 3.55
C THR A 220 -4.19 -6.38 4.07
N ASN A 221 -3.29 -6.03 4.99
CA ASN A 221 -2.51 -7.04 5.71
C ASN A 221 -3.43 -7.87 6.62
N THR A 222 -4.08 -7.21 7.56
CA THR A 222 -5.23 -7.70 8.32
C THR A 222 -6.37 -6.72 8.12
N GLY A 223 -7.59 -7.18 8.14
CA GLY A 223 -8.76 -6.34 7.86
C GLY A 223 -9.54 -6.86 6.66
N MET A 224 -10.39 -6.03 6.09
CA MET A 224 -11.30 -6.43 5.04
C MET A 224 -10.72 -6.07 3.66
N THR A 225 -10.05 -7.02 3.03
CA THR A 225 -9.67 -6.94 1.61
C THR A 225 -10.92 -7.04 0.76
N ALA A 226 -11.14 -6.09 -0.15
CA ALA A 226 -12.43 -5.98 -0.82
C ALA A 226 -12.34 -5.34 -2.23
N TYR A 227 -13.33 -5.64 -3.05
CA TYR A 227 -13.69 -4.90 -4.25
C TYR A 227 -15.02 -4.18 -4.05
N ILE A 228 -15.03 -2.88 -4.26
CA ILE A 228 -16.19 -1.99 -4.07
C ILE A 228 -16.52 -1.35 -5.42
N ASN A 229 -17.77 -1.39 -5.83
CA ASN A 229 -18.21 -0.76 -7.09
C ASN A 229 -18.37 0.77 -6.94
N PRO A 230 -18.57 1.52 -8.05
CA PRO A 230 -18.76 2.97 -8.00
C PRO A 230 -20.01 3.44 -7.23
N GLN A 231 -20.93 2.54 -6.89
CA GLN A 231 -22.12 2.81 -6.07
C GLN A 231 -21.85 2.59 -4.58
N GLY A 232 -20.60 2.23 -4.20
CA GLY A 232 -20.22 1.96 -2.83
C GLY A 232 -20.62 0.58 -2.32
N GLU A 233 -21.04 -0.34 -3.19
CA GLU A 233 -21.42 -1.70 -2.83
C GLU A 233 -20.19 -2.62 -2.83
N VAL A 234 -20.05 -3.43 -1.79
CA VAL A 234 -19.00 -4.46 -1.69
C VAL A 234 -19.41 -5.66 -2.54
N LEU A 235 -18.71 -5.91 -3.63
CA LEU A 235 -18.99 -7.03 -4.55
C LEU A 235 -18.19 -8.29 -4.23
N ALA A 236 -17.01 -8.13 -3.64
CA ALA A 236 -16.19 -9.24 -3.16
C ALA A 236 -15.42 -8.80 -1.90
N GLN A 237 -15.25 -9.72 -0.96
CA GLN A 237 -14.57 -9.45 0.30
C GLN A 237 -13.91 -10.71 0.85
N LEU A 238 -12.70 -10.55 1.41
CA LEU A 238 -12.10 -11.50 2.35
C LEU A 238 -12.37 -11.03 3.79
N PRO A 239 -12.48 -11.98 4.72
CA PRO A 239 -12.72 -11.65 6.13
C PRO A 239 -11.50 -10.98 6.78
#